data_c257aae2cd1ebf5098597b27336a4e7c
#
_entry.id   c257aae2cd1ebf5098597b27336a4e7c
#
_cell.length_a   1.000
_cell.length_b   1.000
_cell.length_c   1.000
_cell.angle_alpha   90.00
_cell.angle_beta   90.00
_cell.angle_gamma   90.00
#
_symmetry.space_group_name_H-M   'P 1'
#
loop_
_entity.id
_entity.type
_entity.pdbx_description
1 polymer ?
#
loop_
_entity_poly.entity_id
_entity_poly.type
_entity_poly.pdbx_seq_one_letter_code
_entity_poly.pdbx_strand_id
1 'polypeptide(L)'
;ATARRVAGRTPAINCQELGIGILMFDSLSSELLHWMVALDGKPLASGEVPLDVAPQGKQLIELPELPQPESAGQLWLTVRVVQPNATAWSEAGHISAWQQWRLAENLSVTLPAASHAIPHLTTSEMDFCIELGNKRWQFNRQSGFLSQMWIGDKKQLLTPLRDQFTRAPLDNDIGVSEATRIDPNAWVERWKAAGHYQAEAALLQCTADTLADAVLITTAHAWQHQGKTLFISRKTYRIDGSGQMAITVDVEVASDTPHPARIGLNCQLAQVAERVNWLGLGPQENYPDRLTAACFDRWDLPLSDMYTPYVFPSENGLRCGTRELNYGPHQWRGDFQFNISRYSQQQLMETSHRHLLHAEEGTWLNIDGFHMGIGGDDSWSPSVSAEFQLSAGRYHYQLVWCQK
;
A
#
# COMPACT_ATOMS: atom_id res chain seq x y z
N ALA A 1 -12.59 19.54 -21.24
CA ALA A 1 -11.32 19.34 -20.50
C ALA A 1 -10.18 19.26 -21.51
N THR A 2 -9.21 20.17 -21.38
CA THR A 2 -8.07 20.28 -22.29
C THR A 2 -7.10 19.15 -21.98
N ALA A 3 -6.95 18.17 -22.89
CA ALA A 3 -5.95 17.13 -22.73
C ALA A 3 -4.56 17.75 -22.99
N ARG A 4 -3.84 18.03 -21.93
CA ARG A 4 -2.43 18.43 -21.97
C ARG A 4 -1.58 17.19 -21.75
N ARG A 5 -0.61 16.96 -22.60
CA ARG A 5 0.26 15.79 -22.53
C ARG A 5 1.70 16.19 -22.31
N VAL A 6 2.27 15.79 -21.19
CA VAL A 6 3.70 15.75 -21.00
C VAL A 6 4.16 14.36 -21.48
N ALA A 7 4.99 14.32 -22.51
CA ALA A 7 5.54 13.08 -23.03
C ALA A 7 7.08 13.17 -23.00
N GLY A 8 7.71 12.23 -22.31
CA GLY A 8 9.15 12.00 -22.37
C GLY A 8 9.41 10.57 -22.82
N ARG A 9 10.55 10.32 -23.44
CA ARG A 9 11.08 8.96 -23.48
C ARG A 9 11.43 8.55 -22.07
N THR A 10 11.27 7.28 -21.71
CA THR A 10 11.76 6.75 -20.42
C THR A 10 13.20 7.24 -20.26
N PRO A 11 13.49 8.09 -19.27
CA PRO A 11 14.83 8.69 -19.19
C PRO A 11 15.86 7.59 -18.94
N ALA A 12 16.75 7.36 -19.89
CA ALA A 12 18.05 6.83 -19.51
C ALA A 12 18.70 7.90 -18.59
N ILE A 13 19.58 7.51 -17.69
CA ILE A 13 20.23 8.36 -16.66
C ILE A 13 20.80 9.70 -17.21
N ASN A 14 20.85 9.88 -18.53
CA ASN A 14 21.32 11.07 -19.25
C ASN A 14 20.22 11.78 -20.06
N CYS A 15 18.94 11.59 -19.77
CA CYS A 15 17.91 12.26 -20.55
C CYS A 15 17.79 13.72 -20.08
N GLN A 16 18.27 14.65 -20.92
CA GLN A 16 18.23 16.09 -20.69
C GLN A 16 17.09 16.78 -21.46
N GLU A 17 16.31 16.03 -22.24
CA GLU A 17 15.27 16.61 -23.09
C GLU A 17 13.88 16.16 -22.66
N LEU A 18 12.98 17.12 -22.47
CA LEU A 18 11.54 16.90 -22.24
C LEU A 18 10.73 17.46 -23.41
N GLY A 19 9.80 16.67 -23.91
CA GLY A 19 8.84 17.12 -24.93
C GLY A 19 7.53 17.56 -24.28
N ILE A 20 7.15 18.82 -24.44
CA ILE A 20 5.84 19.34 -24.07
C ILE A 20 5.02 19.53 -25.34
N GLY A 21 3.84 18.95 -25.37
CA GLY A 21 2.92 19.05 -26.50
C GLY A 21 1.51 19.40 -26.07
N ILE A 22 0.78 20.08 -26.96
CA ILE A 22 -0.62 20.40 -26.76
C ILE A 22 -1.44 19.79 -27.90
N LEU A 23 -2.56 19.18 -27.56
CA LEU A 23 -3.46 18.54 -28.53
C LEU A 23 -4.66 19.42 -28.93
N MET A 24 -4.86 20.55 -28.25
CA MET A 24 -5.98 21.45 -28.42
C MET A 24 -5.58 22.70 -29.23
N PHE A 25 -6.56 23.54 -29.55
CA PHE A 25 -6.42 24.76 -30.31
C PHE A 25 -6.06 25.99 -29.43
N ASP A 26 -5.53 25.75 -28.25
CA ASP A 26 -5.08 26.79 -27.33
C ASP A 26 -3.55 26.75 -27.17
N SER A 27 -2.94 27.83 -26.69
CA SER A 27 -1.49 27.92 -26.50
C SER A 27 -1.09 27.71 -25.04
N LEU A 28 0.17 27.34 -24.81
CA LEU A 28 0.78 27.28 -23.46
C LEU A 28 1.78 28.44 -23.28
N SER A 29 1.41 29.65 -23.66
CA SER A 29 2.32 30.82 -23.58
C SER A 29 2.31 31.52 -22.23
N SER A 30 1.40 31.15 -21.33
CA SER A 30 1.28 31.75 -19.98
C SER A 30 1.63 30.78 -18.86
N GLU A 31 1.92 29.53 -19.17
CA GLU A 31 2.26 28.51 -18.18
C GLU A 31 3.77 28.39 -17.96
N LEU A 32 4.10 27.81 -16.81
CA LEU A 32 5.47 27.47 -16.44
C LEU A 32 5.61 25.92 -16.35
N LEU A 33 6.75 25.43 -16.79
CA LEU A 33 7.19 24.08 -16.49
C LEU A 33 7.98 24.11 -15.19
N HIS A 34 7.48 23.47 -14.13
CA HIS A 34 8.24 23.21 -12.92
C HIS A 34 8.79 21.79 -13.01
N TRP A 35 10.08 21.64 -12.78
CA TRP A 35 10.72 20.33 -12.66
C TRP A 35 11.40 20.18 -11.29
N MET A 36 11.41 18.97 -10.76
CA MET A 36 12.03 18.64 -9.49
C MET A 36 12.63 17.23 -9.55
N VAL A 37 13.87 17.08 -9.12
CA VAL A 37 14.50 15.80 -8.84
C VAL A 37 14.54 15.59 -7.34
N ALA A 38 14.00 14.48 -6.89
CA ALA A 38 13.93 14.13 -5.46
C ALA A 38 14.41 12.70 -5.22
N LEU A 39 15.14 12.49 -4.11
CA LEU A 39 15.51 11.18 -3.60
C LEU A 39 14.60 10.85 -2.42
N ASP A 40 13.79 9.79 -2.56
CA ASP A 40 12.79 9.39 -1.55
C ASP A 40 11.95 10.58 -1.03
N GLY A 41 11.47 11.42 -1.96
CA GLY A 41 10.68 12.61 -1.66
C GLY A 41 11.46 13.79 -1.10
N LYS A 42 12.81 13.71 -0.95
CA LYS A 42 13.65 14.85 -0.54
C LYS A 42 14.17 15.54 -1.78
N PRO A 43 13.80 16.81 -2.02
CA PRO A 43 14.29 17.57 -3.18
C PRO A 43 15.82 17.67 -3.20
N LEU A 44 16.42 17.39 -4.35
CA LEU A 44 17.86 17.57 -4.61
C LEU A 44 18.11 18.73 -5.56
N ALA A 45 17.26 18.89 -6.59
CA ALA A 45 17.33 19.98 -7.53
C ALA A 45 15.93 20.29 -8.07
N SER A 46 15.69 21.56 -8.43
CA SER A 46 14.45 22.00 -9.05
C SER A 46 14.68 23.24 -9.89
N GLY A 47 13.74 23.54 -10.77
CA GLY A 47 13.76 24.76 -11.57
C GLY A 47 12.45 24.98 -12.30
N GLU A 48 12.39 26.14 -12.97
CA GLU A 48 11.23 26.59 -13.71
C GLU A 48 11.66 27.00 -15.11
N VAL A 49 10.82 26.75 -16.11
CA VAL A 49 11.04 27.13 -17.50
C VAL A 49 9.73 27.70 -18.04
N PRO A 50 9.72 28.94 -18.59
CA PRO A 50 8.56 29.48 -19.30
C PRO A 50 8.22 28.60 -20.51
N LEU A 51 6.93 28.40 -20.74
CA LEU A 51 6.44 27.65 -21.90
C LEU A 51 6.01 28.65 -22.99
N ASP A 52 6.32 28.28 -24.24
CA ASP A 52 5.83 28.95 -25.45
C ASP A 52 5.47 27.90 -26.50
N VAL A 53 4.34 27.25 -26.27
CA VAL A 53 3.87 26.15 -27.13
C VAL A 53 2.67 26.64 -27.91
N ALA A 54 2.79 26.74 -29.23
CA ALA A 54 1.69 27.07 -30.11
C ALA A 54 0.58 26.01 -30.10
N PRO A 55 -0.66 26.35 -30.47
CA PRO A 55 -1.74 25.37 -30.62
C PRO A 55 -1.32 24.17 -31.46
N GLN A 56 -1.60 22.96 -30.99
CA GLN A 56 -1.20 21.69 -31.62
C GLN A 56 0.33 21.53 -31.82
N GLY A 57 1.11 22.40 -31.22
CA GLY A 57 2.56 22.41 -31.30
C GLY A 57 3.25 21.54 -30.25
N LYS A 58 4.58 21.54 -30.33
CA LYS A 58 5.48 20.89 -29.36
C LYS A 58 6.67 21.80 -29.10
N GLN A 59 7.16 21.77 -27.87
CA GLN A 59 8.41 22.41 -27.46
C GLN A 59 9.32 21.36 -26.82
N LEU A 60 10.59 21.35 -27.21
CA LEU A 60 11.62 20.59 -26.52
C LEU A 60 12.26 21.51 -25.48
N ILE A 61 12.42 21.01 -24.28
CA ILE A 61 13.04 21.70 -23.16
C ILE A 61 14.24 20.90 -22.70
N GLU A 62 15.41 21.54 -22.74
CA GLU A 62 16.62 20.98 -22.18
C GLU A 62 16.64 21.22 -20.67
N LEU A 63 16.83 20.16 -19.91
CA LEU A 63 17.05 20.23 -18.48
C LEU A 63 18.55 20.33 -18.19
N PRO A 64 18.96 20.99 -17.08
CA PRO A 64 20.34 20.96 -16.64
C PRO A 64 20.78 19.52 -16.31
N GLU A 65 22.07 19.32 -16.08
CA GLU A 65 22.59 18.05 -15.60
C GLU A 65 21.89 17.66 -14.29
N LEU A 66 21.25 16.47 -14.28
CA LEU A 66 20.47 16.00 -13.15
C LEU A 66 21.40 15.36 -12.10
N PRO A 67 21.14 15.59 -10.81
CA PRO A 67 21.95 15.03 -9.74
C PRO A 67 21.91 13.51 -9.76
N GLN A 68 23.04 12.90 -9.43
CA GLN A 68 23.15 11.46 -9.22
C GLN A 68 22.89 11.12 -7.73
N PRO A 69 22.24 9.98 -7.41
CA PRO A 69 22.01 9.60 -6.04
C PRO A 69 23.31 9.20 -5.32
N GLU A 70 23.65 9.89 -4.24
CA GLU A 70 24.80 9.58 -3.40
C GLU A 70 24.47 8.56 -2.32
N SER A 71 23.20 8.27 -2.08
CA SER A 71 22.71 7.36 -1.05
C SER A 71 21.67 6.39 -1.61
N ALA A 72 21.35 5.36 -0.81
CA ALA A 72 20.26 4.43 -1.12
C ALA A 72 18.92 5.15 -1.22
N GLY A 73 18.04 4.70 -2.11
CA GLY A 73 16.72 5.25 -2.32
C GLY A 73 16.30 5.23 -3.78
N GLN A 74 15.15 5.82 -4.04
CA GLN A 74 14.61 6.01 -5.39
C GLN A 74 14.72 7.47 -5.81
N LEU A 75 15.40 7.71 -6.94
CA LEU A 75 15.52 9.03 -7.54
C LEU A 75 14.42 9.23 -8.57
N TRP A 76 13.64 10.28 -8.38
CA TRP A 76 12.50 10.60 -9.24
C TRP A 76 12.61 12.02 -9.83
N LEU A 77 12.29 12.13 -11.12
CA LEU A 77 12.05 13.41 -11.79
C LEU A 77 10.54 13.64 -11.87
N THR A 78 10.05 14.71 -11.27
CA THR A 78 8.66 15.17 -11.37
C THR A 78 8.62 16.46 -12.18
N VAL A 79 7.71 16.51 -13.15
CA VAL A 79 7.49 17.67 -14.01
C VAL A 79 6.03 18.07 -13.93
N ARG A 80 5.76 19.37 -13.77
CA ARG A 80 4.41 19.94 -13.68
C ARG A 80 4.29 21.13 -14.62
N VAL A 81 3.19 21.19 -15.36
CA VAL A 81 2.78 22.40 -16.08
C VAL A 81 1.87 23.18 -15.15
N VAL A 82 2.28 24.39 -14.80
CA VAL A 82 1.65 25.19 -13.77
C VAL A 82 1.14 26.48 -14.36
N GLN A 83 -0.06 26.86 -14.02
CA GLN A 83 -0.69 28.13 -14.32
C GLN A 83 -0.26 29.15 -13.25
N PRO A 84 0.61 30.15 -13.56
CA PRO A 84 1.17 31.00 -12.52
C PRO A 84 0.15 32.03 -11.98
N ASN A 85 -0.87 32.36 -12.78
CA ASN A 85 -1.88 33.37 -12.43
C ASN A 85 -3.25 32.72 -12.23
N ALA A 86 -4.07 33.25 -11.33
CA ALA A 86 -5.45 32.86 -11.18
C ALA A 86 -6.26 33.18 -12.44
N THR A 87 -7.25 32.30 -12.72
CA THR A 87 -8.23 32.52 -13.80
C THR A 87 -9.65 32.47 -13.20
N ALA A 88 -10.67 32.62 -14.04
CA ALA A 88 -12.06 32.53 -13.57
C ALA A 88 -12.46 31.16 -13.01
N TRP A 89 -11.66 30.13 -13.28
CA TRP A 89 -11.97 28.71 -12.91
C TRP A 89 -10.86 28.01 -12.13
N SER A 90 -9.69 28.63 -11.91
CA SER A 90 -8.57 28.05 -11.17
C SER A 90 -7.78 29.09 -10.40
N GLU A 91 -7.26 28.70 -9.25
CA GLU A 91 -6.34 29.50 -8.46
C GLU A 91 -4.94 29.60 -9.12
N ALA A 92 -4.16 30.59 -8.72
CA ALA A 92 -2.73 30.66 -9.08
C ALA A 92 -1.99 29.42 -8.58
N GLY A 93 -1.09 28.89 -9.40
CA GLY A 93 -0.36 27.66 -9.08
C GLY A 93 -1.10 26.37 -9.47
N HIS A 94 -2.24 26.48 -10.16
CA HIS A 94 -2.97 25.31 -10.63
C HIS A 94 -2.12 24.43 -11.55
N ILE A 95 -2.03 23.13 -11.24
CA ILE A 95 -1.30 22.13 -12.03
C ILE A 95 -2.21 21.62 -13.13
N SER A 96 -1.93 22.00 -14.37
CA SER A 96 -2.74 21.62 -15.53
C SER A 96 -2.32 20.29 -16.18
N ALA A 97 -1.08 19.89 -15.98
CA ALA A 97 -0.54 18.59 -16.38
C ALA A 97 0.69 18.23 -15.52
N TRP A 98 0.95 16.94 -15.39
CA TRP A 98 2.16 16.48 -14.71
C TRP A 98 2.57 15.10 -15.22
N GLN A 99 3.84 14.76 -14.97
CA GLN A 99 4.40 13.45 -15.21
C GLN A 99 5.56 13.20 -14.25
N GLN A 100 5.80 11.93 -13.92
CA GLN A 100 6.89 11.52 -13.06
C GLN A 100 7.62 10.33 -13.65
N TRP A 101 8.96 10.31 -13.54
CA TRP A 101 9.80 9.20 -13.96
C TRP A 101 10.78 8.82 -12.86
N ARG A 102 10.93 7.53 -12.64
CA ARG A 102 12.00 6.99 -11.82
C ARG A 102 13.30 7.00 -12.62
N LEU A 103 14.27 7.80 -12.20
CA LEU A 103 15.58 7.92 -12.86
C LEU A 103 16.54 6.84 -12.42
N ALA A 104 16.55 6.51 -11.13
CA ALA A 104 17.41 5.51 -10.55
C ALA A 104 16.78 4.88 -9.30
N GLU A 105 17.21 3.68 -9.00
CA GLU A 105 16.85 2.96 -7.79
C GLU A 105 18.10 2.27 -7.25
N ASN A 106 18.48 2.63 -6.02
CA ASN A 106 19.54 1.96 -5.28
C ASN A 106 18.95 1.44 -3.98
N LEU A 107 18.61 0.16 -3.95
CA LEU A 107 18.00 -0.52 -2.81
C LEU A 107 19.06 -1.10 -1.85
N SER A 108 20.24 -0.49 -1.72
CA SER A 108 21.19 -0.95 -0.72
C SER A 108 20.53 -0.91 0.66
N VAL A 109 20.21 -2.09 1.17
CA VAL A 109 19.68 -2.26 2.52
C VAL A 109 20.79 -1.88 3.48
N THR A 110 20.71 -0.68 4.05
CA THR A 110 21.54 -0.33 5.20
C THR A 110 21.06 -1.22 6.34
N LEU A 111 21.78 -2.29 6.62
CA LEU A 111 21.56 -3.07 7.83
C LEU A 111 21.74 -2.12 9.02
N PRO A 112 20.81 -2.08 9.98
CA PRO A 112 20.99 -1.28 11.19
C PRO A 112 22.31 -1.66 11.84
N ALA A 113 22.96 -0.68 12.48
CA ALA A 113 24.17 -0.93 13.26
C ALA A 113 23.89 -2.09 14.22
N ALA A 114 24.84 -3.03 14.30
CA ALA A 114 24.71 -4.20 15.16
C ALA A 114 24.43 -3.75 16.60
N SER A 115 23.24 -4.04 17.10
CA SER A 115 22.92 -3.87 18.52
C SER A 115 23.50 -5.07 19.28
N HIS A 116 24.16 -4.82 20.39
CA HIS A 116 24.65 -5.89 21.27
C HIS A 116 23.56 -6.47 22.19
N ALA A 117 22.36 -5.88 22.19
CA ALA A 117 21.23 -6.40 22.94
C ALA A 117 20.67 -7.66 22.25
N ILE A 118 20.37 -8.69 23.04
CA ILE A 118 19.78 -9.94 22.54
C ILE A 118 18.35 -10.02 23.07
N PRO A 119 17.35 -10.19 22.22
CA PRO A 119 15.98 -10.40 22.69
C PRO A 119 15.87 -11.68 23.53
N HIS A 120 15.15 -11.60 24.63
CA HIS A 120 14.93 -12.73 25.54
C HIS A 120 13.62 -13.45 25.19
N LEU A 121 13.70 -14.74 24.91
CA LEU A 121 12.55 -15.61 24.65
C LEU A 121 12.13 -16.34 25.92
N THR A 122 10.86 -16.19 26.29
CA THR A 122 10.18 -17.01 27.31
C THR A 122 9.11 -17.84 26.63
N THR A 123 9.06 -19.12 26.96
CA THR A 123 8.09 -20.07 26.44
C THR A 123 7.17 -20.56 27.55
N SER A 124 5.86 -20.40 27.34
CA SER A 124 4.81 -20.99 28.18
C SER A 124 4.03 -22.06 27.40
N GLU A 125 3.04 -22.67 28.01
CA GLU A 125 2.11 -23.57 27.30
C GLU A 125 1.30 -22.82 26.22
N MET A 126 0.95 -21.56 26.50
CA MET A 126 0.05 -20.77 25.66
C MET A 126 0.77 -19.85 24.71
N ASP A 127 1.96 -19.35 25.07
CA ASP A 127 2.58 -18.24 24.35
C ASP A 127 4.10 -18.39 24.25
N PHE A 128 4.65 -17.81 23.15
CA PHE A 128 6.01 -17.35 23.05
C PHE A 128 6.02 -15.86 23.36
N CYS A 129 6.80 -15.43 24.33
CA CYS A 129 6.97 -14.05 24.72
C CYS A 129 8.42 -13.61 24.48
N ILE A 130 8.62 -12.58 23.68
CA ILE A 130 9.93 -12.00 23.38
C ILE A 130 10.02 -10.63 24.04
N GLU A 131 11.07 -10.38 24.79
CA GLU A 131 11.29 -9.12 25.50
C GLU A 131 12.63 -8.49 25.09
N LEU A 132 12.61 -7.17 24.85
CA LEU A 132 13.80 -6.37 24.58
C LEU A 132 13.62 -4.95 25.11
N GLY A 133 14.31 -4.62 26.18
CA GLY A 133 14.16 -3.33 26.86
C GLY A 133 12.73 -3.10 27.33
N ASN A 134 12.06 -2.07 26.80
CA ASN A 134 10.66 -1.78 27.11
C ASN A 134 9.67 -2.33 26.08
N LYS A 135 10.14 -3.14 25.13
CA LYS A 135 9.30 -3.73 24.07
C LYS A 135 9.04 -5.19 24.38
N ARG A 136 7.85 -5.65 24.04
CA ARG A 136 7.45 -7.05 24.17
C ARG A 136 6.54 -7.47 23.03
N TRP A 137 6.76 -8.70 22.53
CA TRP A 137 5.95 -9.35 21.48
C TRP A 137 5.46 -10.69 22.01
N GLN A 138 4.18 -10.97 21.83
CA GLN A 138 3.55 -12.21 22.26
C GLN A 138 2.91 -12.92 21.09
N PHE A 139 3.30 -14.18 20.87
CA PHE A 139 2.73 -15.07 19.88
C PHE A 139 1.97 -16.18 20.57
N ASN A 140 0.69 -16.30 20.27
CA ASN A 140 -0.13 -17.38 20.84
C ASN A 140 0.18 -18.70 20.14
N ARG A 141 0.55 -19.72 20.91
CA ARG A 141 1.01 -21.01 20.37
C ARG A 141 -0.11 -21.87 19.79
N GLN A 142 -1.35 -21.66 20.21
CA GLN A 142 -2.51 -22.41 19.69
C GLN A 142 -3.00 -21.83 18.37
N SER A 143 -2.96 -20.51 18.22
CA SER A 143 -3.39 -19.86 16.99
C SER A 143 -2.24 -19.56 16.02
N GLY A 144 -0.99 -19.50 16.49
CA GLY A 144 0.18 -19.12 15.68
C GLY A 144 0.25 -17.64 15.30
N PHE A 145 -0.62 -16.79 15.85
CA PHE A 145 -0.63 -15.36 15.52
C PHE A 145 0.16 -14.53 16.51
N LEU A 146 0.74 -13.41 16.03
CA LEU A 146 1.19 -12.33 16.89
C LEU A 146 -0.05 -11.73 17.55
N SER A 147 -0.27 -12.11 18.81
CA SER A 147 -1.49 -11.79 19.55
C SER A 147 -1.43 -10.40 20.20
N GLN A 148 -0.22 -9.94 20.59
CA GLN A 148 -0.06 -8.65 21.24
C GLN A 148 1.37 -8.13 21.11
N MET A 149 1.49 -6.81 21.16
CA MET A 149 2.76 -6.08 21.29
C MET A 149 2.61 -5.03 22.39
N TRP A 150 3.73 -4.70 23.06
CA TRP A 150 3.76 -3.63 24.07
C TRP A 150 4.95 -2.72 23.86
N ILE A 151 4.74 -1.45 24.24
CA ILE A 151 5.79 -0.45 24.48
C ILE A 151 5.59 0.02 25.92
N GLY A 152 6.50 -0.34 26.83
CA GLY A 152 6.25 -0.27 28.26
C GLY A 152 5.01 -1.09 28.63
N ASP A 153 4.08 -0.48 29.34
CA ASP A 153 2.83 -1.13 29.75
C ASP A 153 1.68 -0.96 28.74
N LYS A 154 1.93 -0.24 27.63
CA LYS A 154 0.88 0.07 26.64
C LYS A 154 0.76 -1.01 25.58
N LYS A 155 -0.40 -1.64 25.53
CA LYS A 155 -0.79 -2.55 24.43
C LYS A 155 -0.87 -1.80 23.10
N GLN A 156 -0.40 -2.44 22.05
CA GLN A 156 -0.35 -1.87 20.70
C GLN A 156 -1.42 -2.44 19.76
N LEU A 157 -1.97 -3.61 20.06
CA LEU A 157 -2.94 -4.29 19.23
C LEU A 157 -4.26 -4.46 19.97
N LEU A 158 -5.38 -4.29 19.26
CA LEU A 158 -6.73 -4.69 19.70
C LEU A 158 -7.09 -6.06 19.14
N THR A 159 -6.58 -6.40 17.95
CA THR A 159 -6.73 -7.72 17.34
C THR A 159 -5.38 -8.29 16.94
N PRO A 160 -5.23 -9.63 16.92
CA PRO A 160 -3.98 -10.25 16.44
C PRO A 160 -3.67 -9.87 14.99
N LEU A 161 -2.37 -9.89 14.64
CA LEU A 161 -1.93 -9.78 13.25
C LEU A 161 -2.27 -11.09 12.51
N ARG A 162 -3.14 -11.00 11.50
CA ARG A 162 -3.65 -12.14 10.73
C ARG A 162 -3.45 -11.95 9.24
N ASP A 163 -3.44 -13.05 8.49
CA ASP A 163 -3.53 -13.00 7.03
C ASP A 163 -4.88 -12.42 6.60
N GLN A 164 -4.88 -11.69 5.49
CA GLN A 164 -6.06 -11.11 4.87
C GLN A 164 -6.07 -11.40 3.38
N PHE A 165 -7.15 -12.05 2.90
CA PHE A 165 -7.33 -12.45 1.50
C PHE A 165 -8.56 -11.82 0.85
N THR A 166 -9.38 -11.12 1.63
CA THR A 166 -10.66 -10.55 1.19
C THR A 166 -10.66 -9.03 1.28
N ARG A 167 -11.59 -8.40 0.57
CA ARG A 167 -11.94 -6.99 0.69
C ARG A 167 -13.46 -6.82 0.81
N ALA A 168 -13.89 -5.70 1.36
CA ALA A 168 -15.29 -5.28 1.23
C ALA A 168 -15.59 -5.07 -0.26
N PRO A 169 -16.60 -5.72 -0.83
CA PRO A 169 -16.83 -5.71 -2.27
C PRO A 169 -17.01 -4.29 -2.81
N LEU A 170 -16.36 -4.02 -3.94
CA LEU A 170 -16.57 -2.82 -4.75
C LEU A 170 -17.81 -2.98 -5.62
N ASP A 171 -18.35 -1.89 -6.15
CA ASP A 171 -19.42 -1.94 -7.16
C ASP A 171 -19.03 -2.84 -8.34
N ASN A 172 -17.76 -2.79 -8.78
CA ASN A 172 -17.25 -3.65 -9.84
C ASN A 172 -17.14 -5.13 -9.45
N ASP A 173 -16.92 -5.44 -8.16
CA ASP A 173 -16.93 -6.82 -7.66
C ASP A 173 -18.36 -7.39 -7.61
N ILE A 174 -19.34 -6.53 -7.36
CA ILE A 174 -20.77 -6.87 -7.33
C ILE A 174 -21.28 -6.97 -8.76
N GLY A 175 -20.86 -6.05 -9.65
CA GLY A 175 -21.28 -5.98 -11.06
C GLY A 175 -22.79 -5.83 -11.18
N VAL A 176 -23.39 -6.71 -11.96
CA VAL A 176 -24.87 -6.78 -12.14
C VAL A 176 -25.55 -7.71 -11.13
N SER A 177 -24.81 -8.20 -10.12
CA SER A 177 -25.37 -9.08 -9.09
C SER A 177 -26.18 -8.25 -8.09
N GLU A 178 -27.47 -8.54 -8.00
CA GLU A 178 -28.42 -7.89 -7.08
C GLU A 178 -29.15 -8.94 -6.25
N ALA A 179 -29.83 -8.51 -5.19
CA ALA A 179 -30.58 -9.41 -4.31
C ALA A 179 -31.59 -10.31 -5.04
N THR A 180 -32.13 -9.83 -6.17
CA THR A 180 -33.14 -10.53 -6.99
C THR A 180 -32.54 -11.24 -8.22
N ARG A 181 -31.29 -10.91 -8.58
CA ARG A 181 -30.60 -11.47 -9.75
C ARG A 181 -29.11 -11.64 -9.44
N ILE A 182 -28.73 -12.83 -9.06
CA ILE A 182 -27.33 -13.18 -8.79
C ILE A 182 -26.60 -13.48 -10.09
N ASP A 183 -25.49 -12.79 -10.33
CA ASP A 183 -24.54 -13.14 -11.39
C ASP A 183 -23.42 -14.02 -10.79
N PRO A 184 -23.39 -15.34 -11.09
CA PRO A 184 -22.38 -16.24 -10.54
C PRO A 184 -20.96 -15.93 -11.01
N ASN A 185 -20.79 -15.08 -12.03
CA ASN A 185 -19.48 -14.63 -12.52
C ASN A 185 -18.96 -13.38 -11.78
N ALA A 186 -19.80 -12.67 -11.04
CA ALA A 186 -19.38 -11.55 -10.22
C ALA A 186 -18.32 -12.02 -9.20
N TRP A 187 -17.29 -11.20 -8.95
CA TRP A 187 -16.21 -11.57 -8.03
C TRP A 187 -16.74 -11.88 -6.64
N VAL A 188 -17.66 -11.07 -6.12
CA VAL A 188 -18.25 -11.27 -4.79
C VAL A 188 -18.97 -12.61 -4.67
N GLU A 189 -19.68 -13.05 -5.71
CA GLU A 189 -20.41 -14.33 -5.69
C GLU A 189 -19.44 -15.52 -5.80
N ARG A 190 -18.38 -15.38 -6.59
CA ARG A 190 -17.31 -16.40 -6.65
C ARG A 190 -16.58 -16.53 -5.31
N TRP A 191 -16.28 -15.42 -4.63
CA TRP A 191 -15.65 -15.45 -3.31
C TRP A 191 -16.57 -16.05 -2.24
N LYS A 192 -17.86 -15.69 -2.24
CA LYS A 192 -18.87 -16.29 -1.35
C LYS A 192 -18.99 -17.80 -1.58
N ALA A 193 -19.16 -18.22 -2.83
CA ALA A 193 -19.32 -19.63 -3.20
C ALA A 193 -18.09 -20.48 -2.81
N ALA A 194 -16.89 -19.92 -2.89
CA ALA A 194 -15.65 -20.58 -2.50
C ALA A 194 -15.36 -20.47 -0.99
N GLY A 195 -16.12 -19.68 -0.23
CA GLY A 195 -15.95 -19.50 1.20
C GLY A 195 -14.79 -18.61 1.62
N HIS A 196 -14.36 -17.66 0.78
CA HIS A 196 -13.25 -16.74 1.12
C HIS A 196 -13.53 -15.93 2.38
N TYR A 197 -14.76 -15.44 2.56
CA TYR A 197 -15.16 -14.65 3.73
C TYR A 197 -15.35 -15.48 5.02
N GLN A 198 -15.50 -16.80 4.88
CA GLN A 198 -15.71 -17.75 5.99
C GLN A 198 -14.48 -18.66 6.20
N ALA A 199 -13.36 -18.37 5.54
CA ALA A 199 -12.15 -19.17 5.68
C ALA A 199 -11.58 -19.06 7.11
N GLU A 200 -11.32 -20.21 7.73
CA GLU A 200 -10.75 -20.31 9.06
C GLU A 200 -9.30 -20.78 8.99
N ALA A 201 -8.47 -20.24 9.88
CA ALA A 201 -7.07 -20.61 9.96
C ALA A 201 -6.88 -21.87 10.80
N ALA A 202 -6.40 -22.95 10.19
CA ALA A 202 -5.90 -24.12 10.87
C ALA A 202 -4.37 -23.99 11.04
N LEU A 203 -3.89 -24.05 12.28
CA LEU A 203 -2.46 -23.99 12.57
C LEU A 203 -1.75 -25.27 12.10
N LEU A 204 -0.73 -25.12 11.28
CA LEU A 204 0.14 -26.21 10.81
C LEU A 204 1.48 -26.24 11.56
N GLN A 205 2.02 -25.07 11.91
CA GLN A 205 3.30 -24.92 12.60
C GLN A 205 3.32 -23.65 13.44
N CYS A 206 3.91 -23.74 14.64
CA CYS A 206 4.27 -22.58 15.46
C CYS A 206 5.50 -22.95 16.28
N THR A 207 6.69 -22.41 15.91
CA THR A 207 7.97 -22.70 16.57
C THR A 207 8.71 -21.41 16.88
N ALA A 208 9.62 -21.48 17.86
CA ALA A 208 10.47 -20.37 18.24
C ALA A 208 11.92 -20.87 18.39
N ASP A 209 12.84 -20.15 17.79
CA ASP A 209 14.27 -20.42 17.83
C ASP A 209 15.04 -19.19 18.33
N THR A 210 16.00 -19.39 19.23
CA THR A 210 16.92 -18.34 19.66
C THR A 210 18.17 -18.41 18.80
N LEU A 211 18.45 -17.32 18.07
CA LEU A 211 19.65 -17.13 17.27
C LEU A 211 20.70 -16.35 18.06
N ALA A 212 21.92 -16.21 17.51
CA ALA A 212 22.99 -15.48 18.18
C ALA A 212 22.67 -13.98 18.39
N ASP A 213 21.85 -13.38 17.54
CA ASP A 213 21.53 -11.95 17.50
C ASP A 213 20.03 -11.64 17.43
N ALA A 214 19.17 -12.66 17.48
CA ALA A 214 17.73 -12.51 17.27
C ALA A 214 16.93 -13.68 17.87
N VAL A 215 15.62 -13.50 17.97
CA VAL A 215 14.62 -14.57 18.10
C VAL A 215 13.86 -14.71 16.80
N LEU A 216 13.69 -15.94 16.34
CA LEU A 216 12.94 -16.30 15.15
C LEU A 216 11.67 -17.06 15.55
N ILE A 217 10.52 -16.53 15.15
CA ILE A 217 9.22 -17.25 15.23
C ILE A 217 8.86 -17.70 13.83
N THR A 218 8.50 -18.97 13.68
CA THR A 218 8.01 -19.53 12.41
C THR A 218 6.60 -20.05 12.60
N THR A 219 5.67 -19.60 11.74
CA THR A 219 4.27 -20.03 11.76
C THR A 219 3.82 -20.46 10.38
N ALA A 220 2.90 -21.43 10.33
CA ALA A 220 2.23 -21.81 9.10
C ALA A 220 0.76 -22.09 9.36
N HIS A 221 -0.10 -21.67 8.44
CA HIS A 221 -1.55 -21.83 8.52
C HIS A 221 -2.10 -22.34 7.21
N ALA A 222 -3.08 -23.27 7.30
CA ALA A 222 -3.98 -23.57 6.21
C ALA A 222 -5.29 -22.81 6.42
N TRP A 223 -5.66 -21.95 5.48
CA TRP A 223 -6.93 -21.26 5.48
C TRP A 223 -7.95 -22.10 4.75
N GLN A 224 -8.99 -22.55 5.47
CA GLN A 224 -9.90 -23.59 5.02
C GLN A 224 -11.35 -23.16 5.14
N HIS A 225 -12.16 -23.64 4.20
CA HIS A 225 -13.62 -23.58 4.28
C HIS A 225 -14.19 -24.95 3.96
N GLN A 226 -15.06 -25.50 4.82
CA GLN A 226 -15.70 -26.81 4.67
C GLN A 226 -14.71 -27.96 4.34
N GLY A 227 -13.54 -27.95 4.99
CA GLY A 227 -12.49 -28.96 4.78
C GLY A 227 -11.61 -28.76 3.53
N LYS A 228 -11.92 -27.77 2.68
CA LYS A 228 -11.11 -27.40 1.52
C LYS A 228 -10.09 -26.32 1.92
N THR A 229 -8.82 -26.56 1.61
CA THR A 229 -7.76 -25.54 1.77
C THR A 229 -7.79 -24.57 0.59
N LEU A 230 -7.95 -23.29 0.88
CA LEU A 230 -7.95 -22.20 -0.09
C LEU A 230 -6.57 -21.56 -0.22
N PHE A 231 -5.92 -21.33 0.94
CA PHE A 231 -4.61 -20.67 1.01
C PHE A 231 -3.73 -21.40 2.05
N ILE A 232 -2.43 -21.46 1.78
CA ILE A 232 -1.42 -21.84 2.77
C ILE A 232 -0.51 -20.64 2.97
N SER A 233 -0.42 -20.16 4.21
CA SER A 233 0.44 -19.04 4.58
C SER A 233 1.55 -19.52 5.51
N ARG A 234 2.80 -19.15 5.21
CA ARG A 234 3.97 -19.38 6.06
C ARG A 234 4.61 -18.03 6.37
N LYS A 235 4.90 -17.81 7.63
CA LYS A 235 5.49 -16.54 8.08
C LYS A 235 6.69 -16.79 8.98
N THR A 236 7.72 -15.98 8.81
CA THR A 236 8.80 -15.88 9.78
C THR A 236 8.84 -14.46 10.34
N TYR A 237 9.03 -14.36 11.64
CA TYR A 237 9.18 -13.11 12.36
C TYR A 237 10.54 -13.13 13.03
N ARG A 238 11.48 -12.34 12.52
CA ARG A 238 12.81 -12.20 13.12
C ARG A 238 12.87 -10.91 13.90
N ILE A 239 12.97 -11.04 15.21
CA ILE A 239 13.10 -9.91 16.14
C ILE A 239 14.58 -9.84 16.56
N ASP A 240 15.26 -8.76 16.19
CA ASP A 240 16.68 -8.55 16.46
C ASP A 240 16.94 -7.63 17.65
N GLY A 241 18.21 -7.49 18.00
CA GLY A 241 18.65 -6.67 19.11
C GLY A 241 18.43 -5.15 18.94
N SER A 242 18.03 -4.68 17.76
CA SER A 242 17.57 -3.30 17.54
C SER A 242 16.09 -3.11 17.86
N GLY A 243 15.37 -4.20 18.11
CA GLY A 243 13.93 -4.21 18.33
C GLY A 243 13.12 -4.04 17.04
N GLN A 244 13.71 -4.35 15.90
CA GLN A 244 13.01 -4.46 14.62
C GLN A 244 12.47 -5.88 14.47
N MET A 245 11.26 -5.99 13.94
CA MET A 245 10.64 -7.26 13.58
C MET A 245 10.57 -7.36 12.06
N ALA A 246 11.47 -8.13 11.46
CA ALA A 246 11.39 -8.47 10.05
C ALA A 246 10.37 -9.59 9.86
N ILE A 247 9.42 -9.38 8.97
CA ILE A 247 8.34 -10.31 8.66
C ILE A 247 8.51 -10.75 7.21
N THR A 248 8.67 -12.06 7.01
CA THR A 248 8.64 -12.68 5.67
C THR A 248 7.34 -13.47 5.57
N VAL A 249 6.65 -13.31 4.46
CA VAL A 249 5.36 -13.96 4.19
C VAL A 249 5.42 -14.70 2.88
N ASP A 250 5.13 -15.99 2.92
CA ASP A 250 4.98 -16.87 1.76
C ASP A 250 3.55 -17.39 1.73
N VAL A 251 2.84 -17.14 0.65
CA VAL A 251 1.46 -17.61 0.46
C VAL A 251 1.37 -18.46 -0.79
N GLU A 252 0.67 -19.57 -0.68
CA GLU A 252 0.28 -20.43 -1.78
C GLU A 252 -1.24 -20.37 -1.95
N VAL A 253 -1.70 -19.96 -3.13
CA VAL A 253 -3.11 -19.91 -3.55
C VAL A 253 -3.41 -21.20 -4.28
N ALA A 254 -4.41 -21.97 -3.83
CA ALA A 254 -4.79 -23.25 -4.44
C ALA A 254 -5.34 -23.06 -5.86
N SER A 255 -5.04 -24.01 -6.76
CA SER A 255 -5.35 -23.91 -8.19
C SER A 255 -6.85 -23.90 -8.53
N ASP A 256 -7.67 -24.42 -7.63
CA ASP A 256 -9.12 -24.52 -7.76
C ASP A 256 -9.89 -23.48 -6.91
N THR A 257 -9.19 -22.45 -6.47
CA THR A 257 -9.71 -21.32 -5.69
C THR A 257 -9.84 -20.08 -6.56
N PRO A 258 -10.97 -19.33 -6.52
CA PRO A 258 -11.05 -18.02 -7.14
C PRO A 258 -9.91 -17.12 -6.70
N HIS A 259 -9.45 -16.24 -7.59
CA HIS A 259 -8.37 -15.31 -7.29
C HIS A 259 -8.72 -14.46 -6.06
N PRO A 260 -7.88 -14.37 -5.02
CA PRO A 260 -8.17 -13.55 -3.84
C PRO A 260 -8.13 -12.06 -4.19
N ALA A 261 -8.85 -11.25 -3.40
CA ALA A 261 -8.85 -9.81 -3.56
C ALA A 261 -7.53 -9.17 -3.12
N ARG A 262 -6.86 -9.78 -2.14
CA ARG A 262 -5.55 -9.34 -1.62
C ARG A 262 -4.75 -10.51 -1.06
N ILE A 263 -3.48 -10.31 -0.89
CA ILE A 263 -2.57 -11.17 -0.14
C ILE A 263 -1.79 -10.27 0.80
N GLY A 264 -2.21 -10.21 2.05
CA GLY A 264 -1.69 -9.27 3.02
C GLY A 264 -1.89 -9.69 4.46
N LEU A 265 -1.61 -8.76 5.35
CA LEU A 265 -1.78 -8.85 6.79
C LEU A 265 -2.75 -7.77 7.27
N ASN A 266 -3.55 -8.12 8.27
CA ASN A 266 -4.51 -7.21 8.90
C ASN A 266 -4.35 -7.24 10.41
N CYS A 267 -4.47 -6.09 11.05
CA CYS A 267 -4.64 -5.95 12.49
C CYS A 267 -5.37 -4.66 12.84
N GLN A 268 -5.88 -4.60 14.06
CA GLN A 268 -6.42 -3.38 14.64
C GLN A 268 -5.41 -2.84 15.66
N LEU A 269 -4.86 -1.67 15.37
CA LEU A 269 -3.94 -0.95 16.27
C LEU A 269 -4.75 -0.29 17.40
N ALA A 270 -4.24 -0.35 18.63
CA ALA A 270 -4.91 0.25 19.78
C ALA A 270 -4.90 1.79 19.74
N GLN A 271 -3.95 2.36 19.02
CA GLN A 271 -3.80 3.80 18.93
C GLN A 271 -4.62 4.40 17.78
N VAL A 272 -5.12 5.62 18.03
CA VAL A 272 -5.62 6.52 16.98
C VAL A 272 -4.68 7.72 16.93
N ALA A 273 -3.83 7.78 15.91
CA ALA A 273 -3.00 8.94 15.63
C ALA A 273 -3.70 9.86 14.63
N GLU A 274 -3.45 11.16 14.74
CA GLU A 274 -4.08 12.16 13.89
C GLU A 274 -3.64 12.08 12.44
N ARG A 275 -2.38 11.71 12.20
CA ARG A 275 -1.76 11.80 10.89
C ARG A 275 -1.13 10.48 10.47
N VAL A 276 -1.13 10.27 9.17
CA VAL A 276 -0.48 9.15 8.48
C VAL A 276 0.60 9.73 7.58
N ASN A 277 1.83 9.26 7.75
CA ASN A 277 2.95 9.70 6.92
C ASN A 277 3.53 8.49 6.16
N TRP A 278 3.72 8.60 4.85
CA TRP A 278 4.30 7.52 4.05
C TRP A 278 5.18 8.01 2.91
N LEU A 279 6.08 7.17 2.48
CA LEU A 279 6.83 7.27 1.24
C LEU A 279 6.27 6.25 0.26
N GLY A 280 5.68 6.70 -0.82
CA GLY A 280 5.00 5.84 -1.79
C GLY A 280 4.11 6.62 -2.73
N LEU A 281 3.24 5.91 -3.46
CA LEU A 281 2.27 6.55 -4.36
C LEU A 281 1.14 7.23 -3.57
N GLY A 282 0.74 8.40 -4.00
CA GLY A 282 -0.28 9.22 -3.36
C GLY A 282 -0.53 10.54 -4.10
N PRO A 283 -1.19 11.52 -3.45
CA PRO A 283 -1.79 11.44 -2.09
C PRO A 283 -3.10 10.66 -2.04
N GLN A 284 -3.85 10.59 -3.15
CA GLN A 284 -5.13 9.91 -3.25
C GLN A 284 -4.95 8.39 -3.22
N GLU A 285 -6.05 7.67 -2.96
CA GLU A 285 -6.07 6.22 -3.13
C GLU A 285 -5.68 5.84 -4.55
N ASN A 286 -4.99 4.74 -4.67
CA ASN A 286 -4.58 4.19 -5.96
C ASN A 286 -4.52 2.66 -5.85
N TYR A 287 -4.75 1.98 -6.97
CA TYR A 287 -4.84 0.52 -7.06
C TYR A 287 -3.95 0.04 -8.20
N PRO A 288 -3.55 -1.25 -8.24
CA PRO A 288 -2.61 -1.75 -9.25
C PRO A 288 -2.97 -1.42 -10.70
N ASP A 289 -4.28 -1.34 -11.01
CA ASP A 289 -4.83 -0.98 -12.32
C ASP A 289 -5.23 0.51 -12.41
N ARG A 290 -4.96 1.33 -11.39
CA ARG A 290 -5.30 2.75 -11.33
C ARG A 290 -4.20 3.57 -10.63
N LEU A 291 -3.03 3.66 -11.27
CA LEU A 291 -1.86 4.34 -10.72
C LEU A 291 -1.58 5.72 -11.35
N THR A 292 -2.15 6.02 -12.52
CA THR A 292 -1.76 7.16 -13.37
C THR A 292 -1.94 8.52 -12.69
N ALA A 293 -2.86 8.66 -11.75
CA ALA A 293 -3.10 9.90 -11.01
C ALA A 293 -2.21 10.04 -9.75
N ALA A 294 -1.43 9.02 -9.40
CA ALA A 294 -0.61 9.02 -8.20
C ALA A 294 0.85 9.40 -8.49
N CYS A 295 1.45 10.18 -7.59
CA CYS A 295 2.88 10.49 -7.58
C CYS A 295 3.59 9.75 -6.46
N PHE A 296 4.83 9.31 -6.72
CA PHE A 296 5.70 8.81 -5.67
C PHE A 296 6.35 9.99 -4.94
N ASP A 297 6.05 10.14 -3.66
CA ASP A 297 6.57 11.22 -2.81
C ASP A 297 6.44 10.85 -1.32
N ARG A 298 6.89 11.76 -0.44
CA ARG A 298 6.55 11.74 0.99
C ARG A 298 5.24 12.48 1.21
N TRP A 299 4.27 11.75 1.70
CA TRP A 299 2.95 12.25 2.00
C TRP A 299 2.72 12.30 3.49
N ASP A 300 1.96 13.27 3.93
CA ASP A 300 1.53 13.43 5.32
C ASP A 300 0.10 13.97 5.33
N LEU A 301 -0.86 13.10 5.64
CA LEU A 301 -2.29 13.43 5.63
C LEU A 301 -2.95 13.15 6.99
N PRO A 302 -4.04 13.86 7.31
CA PRO A 302 -4.94 13.47 8.39
C PRO A 302 -5.46 12.04 8.19
N LEU A 303 -5.67 11.30 9.26
CA LEU A 303 -6.25 9.96 9.19
C LEU A 303 -7.64 9.96 8.51
N SER A 304 -8.42 11.03 8.69
CA SER A 304 -9.73 11.21 8.02
C SER A 304 -9.63 11.18 6.50
N ASP A 305 -8.53 11.67 5.95
CA ASP A 305 -8.32 11.81 4.50
C ASP A 305 -7.77 10.54 3.85
N MET A 306 -7.46 9.53 4.68
CA MET A 306 -7.09 8.20 4.20
C MET A 306 -8.31 7.39 3.71
N TYR A 307 -9.51 7.77 4.15
CA TYR A 307 -10.77 7.14 3.76
C TYR A 307 -11.42 7.89 2.59
N THR A 308 -11.78 7.17 1.54
CA THR A 308 -12.54 7.70 0.40
C THR A 308 -14.04 7.49 0.64
N PRO A 309 -14.83 8.58 0.76
CA PRO A 309 -16.21 8.50 1.25
C PRO A 309 -17.21 8.10 0.14
N TYR A 310 -17.09 6.89 -0.39
CA TYR A 310 -18.07 6.34 -1.32
C TYR A 310 -19.47 6.28 -0.69
N VAL A 311 -20.51 6.48 -1.51
CA VAL A 311 -21.92 6.47 -1.06
C VAL A 311 -22.30 5.11 -0.49
N PHE A 312 -21.92 4.05 -1.21
CA PHE A 312 -22.00 2.67 -0.77
C PHE A 312 -20.62 2.28 -0.20
N PRO A 313 -20.53 1.95 1.12
CA PRO A 313 -19.27 1.58 1.74
C PRO A 313 -18.66 0.34 1.08
N SER A 314 -17.38 0.42 0.77
CA SER A 314 -16.62 -0.65 0.11
C SER A 314 -15.14 -0.51 0.46
N GLU A 315 -14.31 -1.42 -0.03
CA GLU A 315 -12.85 -1.25 0.01
C GLU A 315 -12.46 0.11 -0.55
N ASN A 316 -11.57 0.80 0.14
CA ASN A 316 -11.08 2.11 -0.28
C ASN A 316 -9.75 2.45 0.39
N GLY A 317 -9.13 3.52 -0.07
CA GLY A 317 -8.00 4.11 0.62
C GLY A 317 -6.66 3.40 0.42
N LEU A 318 -6.53 2.46 -0.53
CA LEU A 318 -5.25 1.78 -0.79
C LEU A 318 -4.19 2.77 -1.28
N ARG A 319 -2.93 2.59 -0.84
CA ARG A 319 -1.73 3.31 -1.29
C ARG A 319 -0.70 2.28 -1.76
N CYS A 320 -0.48 2.21 -3.06
CA CYS A 320 0.46 1.30 -3.70
C CYS A 320 1.90 1.82 -3.66
N GLY A 321 2.86 0.94 -3.93
CA GLY A 321 4.27 1.29 -4.06
C GLY A 321 4.87 1.92 -2.81
N THR A 322 4.35 1.56 -1.64
CA THR A 322 4.79 2.13 -0.36
C THR A 322 6.11 1.51 0.06
N ARG A 323 7.07 2.36 0.43
CA ARG A 323 8.40 1.98 0.93
C ARG A 323 8.54 2.19 2.42
N GLU A 324 7.82 3.16 2.96
CA GLU A 324 7.80 3.48 4.39
C GLU A 324 6.39 3.97 4.77
N LEU A 325 5.90 3.49 5.89
CA LEU A 325 4.67 3.96 6.53
C LEU A 325 4.99 4.29 7.99
N ASN A 326 4.60 5.48 8.44
CA ASN A 326 4.69 5.90 9.84
C ASN A 326 3.30 6.22 10.37
N TYR A 327 2.94 5.62 11.50
CA TYR A 327 1.67 5.87 12.17
C TYR A 327 1.83 5.71 13.68
N GLY A 328 1.70 6.80 14.41
CA GLY A 328 1.95 6.84 15.85
C GLY A 328 3.37 6.35 16.18
N PRO A 329 3.54 5.37 17.09
CA PRO A 329 4.86 4.82 17.44
C PRO A 329 5.35 3.78 16.45
N HIS A 330 4.59 3.46 15.42
CA HIS A 330 4.89 2.39 14.48
C HIS A 330 5.51 2.93 13.19
N GLN A 331 6.45 2.16 12.65
CA GLN A 331 7.01 2.34 11.33
C GLN A 331 7.08 0.99 10.61
N TRP A 332 6.61 0.94 9.39
CA TRP A 332 6.79 -0.21 8.48
C TRP A 332 7.66 0.22 7.31
N ARG A 333 8.56 -0.67 6.91
CA ARG A 333 9.44 -0.48 5.74
C ARG A 333 9.43 -1.73 4.88
N GLY A 334 9.52 -1.57 3.56
CA GLY A 334 9.49 -2.68 2.61
C GLY A 334 9.02 -2.24 1.24
N ASP A 335 8.47 -3.18 0.50
CA ASP A 335 7.72 -2.94 -0.73
C ASP A 335 6.33 -3.54 -0.53
N PHE A 336 5.37 -2.69 -0.25
CA PHE A 336 4.02 -3.11 0.10
C PHE A 336 2.98 -2.06 -0.31
N GLN A 337 1.74 -2.42 -0.13
CA GLN A 337 0.59 -1.55 -0.27
C GLN A 337 -0.11 -1.48 1.08
N PHE A 338 -0.79 -0.39 1.39
CA PHE A 338 -1.53 -0.31 2.66
C PHE A 338 -2.83 0.47 2.51
N ASN A 339 -3.79 0.15 3.35
CA ASN A 339 -4.84 1.07 3.73
C ASN A 339 -4.96 1.14 5.27
N ILE A 340 -5.42 2.27 5.75
CA ILE A 340 -5.57 2.55 7.17
C ILE A 340 -6.87 3.32 7.40
N SER A 341 -7.69 2.87 8.33
CA SER A 341 -9.05 3.41 8.51
C SER A 341 -9.57 3.20 9.94
N ARG A 342 -10.62 3.94 10.29
CA ARG A 342 -11.41 3.73 11.50
C ARG A 342 -12.53 2.70 11.31
N TYR A 343 -12.62 2.08 10.13
CA TYR A 343 -13.66 1.13 9.75
C TYR A 343 -13.05 -0.20 9.38
N SER A 344 -13.58 -1.30 9.92
CA SER A 344 -13.18 -2.66 9.52
C SER A 344 -13.71 -2.99 8.13
N GLN A 345 -13.05 -3.94 7.45
CA GLN A 345 -13.57 -4.50 6.19
C GLN A 345 -14.96 -5.11 6.37
N GLN A 346 -15.21 -5.73 7.53
CA GLN A 346 -16.52 -6.29 7.86
C GLN A 346 -17.59 -5.20 7.96
N GLN A 347 -17.32 -4.11 8.70
CA GLN A 347 -18.27 -3.00 8.81
C GLN A 347 -18.57 -2.38 7.44
N LEU A 348 -17.54 -2.18 6.60
CA LEU A 348 -17.72 -1.67 5.24
C LEU A 348 -18.61 -2.60 4.40
N MET A 349 -18.43 -3.92 4.51
CA MET A 349 -19.21 -4.91 3.76
C MET A 349 -20.68 -5.01 4.22
N GLU A 350 -20.93 -4.81 5.51
CA GLU A 350 -22.26 -4.97 6.12
C GLU A 350 -23.10 -3.68 6.11
N THR A 351 -22.47 -2.54 5.84
CA THR A 351 -23.12 -1.24 5.91
C THR A 351 -23.59 -0.77 4.54
N SER A 352 -24.88 -0.49 4.40
CA SER A 352 -25.50 -0.12 3.13
C SER A 352 -25.29 1.35 2.73
N HIS A 353 -25.00 2.25 3.68
CA HIS A 353 -24.83 3.67 3.41
C HIS A 353 -23.77 4.32 4.30
N ARG A 354 -22.98 5.23 3.73
CA ARG A 354 -21.88 5.92 4.43
C ARG A 354 -22.27 6.54 5.77
N HIS A 355 -23.45 7.14 5.87
CA HIS A 355 -23.91 7.81 7.10
C HIS A 355 -24.21 6.85 8.26
N LEU A 356 -24.27 5.55 8.00
CA LEU A 356 -24.43 4.49 9.01
C LEU A 356 -23.09 3.96 9.54
N LEU A 357 -22.00 4.33 8.92
CA LEU A 357 -20.67 3.96 9.41
C LEU A 357 -20.36 4.68 10.72
N HIS A 358 -19.77 3.99 11.66
CA HIS A 358 -19.29 4.54 12.91
C HIS A 358 -17.83 4.15 13.13
N ALA A 359 -17.04 5.10 13.61
CA ALA A 359 -15.63 4.85 13.88
C ALA A 359 -15.49 3.82 15.02
N GLU A 360 -14.77 2.74 14.72
CA GLU A 360 -14.46 1.68 15.69
C GLU A 360 -13.34 2.13 16.66
N GLU A 361 -13.14 1.40 17.75
CA GLU A 361 -12.00 1.61 18.64
C GLU A 361 -10.70 1.41 17.87
N GLY A 362 -9.66 2.19 18.17
CA GLY A 362 -8.35 2.08 17.52
C GLY A 362 -8.38 2.36 16.01
N THR A 363 -7.51 1.71 15.27
CA THR A 363 -7.33 1.92 13.83
C THR A 363 -7.05 0.61 13.12
N TRP A 364 -7.82 0.30 12.09
CA TRP A 364 -7.59 -0.85 11.23
C TRP A 364 -6.48 -0.58 10.24
N LEU A 365 -5.56 -1.51 10.11
CA LEU A 365 -4.44 -1.48 9.20
C LEU A 365 -4.43 -2.77 8.36
N ASN A 366 -4.41 -2.61 7.04
CA ASN A 366 -4.03 -3.67 6.11
C ASN A 366 -2.68 -3.33 5.50
N ILE A 367 -1.79 -4.31 5.45
CA ILE A 367 -0.51 -4.23 4.73
C ILE A 367 -0.46 -5.41 3.77
N ASP A 368 -0.50 -5.10 2.47
CA ASP A 368 -0.57 -6.09 1.41
C ASP A 368 0.75 -6.18 0.66
N GLY A 369 1.24 -7.40 0.47
CA GLY A 369 2.26 -7.65 -0.54
C GLY A 369 1.67 -7.54 -1.94
N PHE A 370 0.40 -7.96 -2.10
CA PHE A 370 -0.31 -7.96 -3.37
C PHE A 370 -1.79 -7.61 -3.18
N HIS A 371 -2.31 -6.83 -4.10
CA HIS A 371 -3.72 -6.47 -4.15
C HIS A 371 -4.24 -6.60 -5.58
N MET A 372 -5.42 -7.16 -5.76
CA MET A 372 -6.08 -7.27 -7.06
C MET A 372 -6.50 -5.89 -7.55
N GLY A 373 -6.53 -5.67 -8.85
CA GLY A 373 -7.11 -4.49 -9.45
C GLY A 373 -8.59 -4.30 -9.08
N ILE A 374 -9.13 -3.14 -9.38
CA ILE A 374 -10.52 -2.78 -9.07
C ILE A 374 -11.42 -2.77 -10.31
N GLY A 375 -10.86 -2.91 -11.52
CA GLY A 375 -11.61 -2.90 -12.77
C GLY A 375 -12.29 -1.56 -13.06
N GLY A 376 -13.42 -1.61 -13.76
CA GLY A 376 -14.20 -0.42 -14.08
C GLY A 376 -13.95 0.12 -15.48
N ASP A 377 -13.39 -0.69 -16.39
CA ASP A 377 -13.22 -0.34 -17.80
C ASP A 377 -14.56 -0.29 -18.53
N ASP A 378 -15.56 -1.00 -18.02
CA ASP A 378 -16.94 -0.94 -18.47
C ASP A 378 -17.93 -0.98 -17.29
N SER A 379 -19.22 -0.75 -17.56
CA SER A 379 -20.28 -0.66 -16.54
C SER A 379 -21.07 -1.97 -16.36
N TRP A 380 -20.73 -3.04 -17.05
CA TRP A 380 -21.57 -4.25 -17.15
C TRP A 380 -20.82 -5.58 -17.01
N SER A 381 -19.50 -5.58 -16.97
CA SER A 381 -18.75 -6.81 -16.73
C SER A 381 -17.93 -6.75 -15.43
N PRO A 382 -17.74 -7.88 -14.74
CA PRO A 382 -16.85 -7.97 -13.58
C PRO A 382 -15.38 -7.99 -14.05
N SER A 383 -15.00 -7.02 -14.90
CA SER A 383 -13.70 -7.04 -15.56
C SER A 383 -12.60 -6.44 -14.71
N VAL A 384 -11.68 -7.29 -14.30
CA VAL A 384 -10.33 -6.91 -13.89
C VAL A 384 -9.40 -7.58 -14.90
N SER A 385 -8.56 -6.80 -15.59
CA SER A 385 -7.60 -7.35 -16.55
C SER A 385 -6.74 -8.44 -15.92
N ALA A 386 -6.43 -9.50 -16.66
CA ALA A 386 -5.76 -10.69 -16.14
C ALA A 386 -4.42 -10.38 -15.45
N GLU A 387 -3.71 -9.36 -15.91
CA GLU A 387 -2.45 -8.89 -15.32
C GLU A 387 -2.59 -8.31 -13.91
N PHE A 388 -3.79 -7.86 -13.53
CA PHE A 388 -4.11 -7.32 -12.21
C PHE A 388 -4.88 -8.29 -11.32
N GLN A 389 -5.02 -9.55 -11.72
CA GLN A 389 -5.62 -10.60 -10.92
C GLN A 389 -4.54 -11.38 -10.17
N LEU A 390 -4.86 -11.86 -8.97
CA LEU A 390 -3.97 -12.68 -8.15
C LEU A 390 -4.23 -14.16 -8.44
N SER A 391 -3.63 -14.69 -9.50
CA SER A 391 -3.83 -16.07 -9.94
C SER A 391 -3.36 -17.09 -8.90
N ALA A 392 -3.79 -18.36 -9.05
CA ALA A 392 -3.23 -19.47 -8.29
C ALA A 392 -1.69 -19.53 -8.45
N GLY A 393 -0.99 -19.81 -7.36
CA GLY A 393 0.47 -19.82 -7.35
C GLY A 393 1.08 -19.42 -6.02
N ARG A 394 2.36 -19.07 -6.07
CA ARG A 394 3.12 -18.67 -4.88
C ARG A 394 3.43 -17.19 -4.91
N TYR A 395 3.27 -16.56 -3.76
CA TYR A 395 3.50 -15.15 -3.51
C TYR A 395 4.46 -15.00 -2.36
N HIS A 396 5.41 -14.09 -2.50
CA HIS A 396 6.42 -13.82 -1.49
C HIS A 396 6.57 -12.31 -1.31
N TYR A 397 6.57 -11.85 -0.06
CA TYR A 397 6.89 -10.47 0.28
C TYR A 397 7.51 -10.37 1.67
N GLN A 398 8.18 -9.25 1.91
CA GLN A 398 8.87 -8.96 3.17
C GLN A 398 8.62 -7.53 3.61
N LEU A 399 8.54 -7.34 4.91
CA LEU A 399 8.47 -6.02 5.52
C LEU A 399 9.18 -6.02 6.87
N VAL A 400 9.54 -4.85 7.34
CA VAL A 400 10.11 -4.64 8.68
C VAL A 400 9.18 -3.74 9.46
N TRP A 401 8.74 -4.21 10.61
CA TRP A 401 7.95 -3.44 11.57
C TRP A 401 8.81 -2.98 12.73
N CYS A 402 8.94 -1.66 12.88
CA CYS A 402 9.67 -1.02 13.97
C CYS A 402 8.70 -0.31 14.92
N GLN A 403 9.05 -0.28 16.19
CA GLN A 403 8.43 0.56 17.20
C GLN A 403 9.44 1.63 17.63
N LYS A 404 9.01 2.90 17.53
CA LYS A 404 9.84 4.07 17.93
C LYS A 404 9.78 4.30 19.43
#